data_1074f44ea8c1b02013ddaa7e48926c1a
#
_entry.id   1074f44ea8c1b02013ddaa7e48926c1a
#
_cell.length_a   1.000
_cell.length_b   1.000
_cell.length_c   1.000
_cell.angle_alpha   90.00
_cell.angle_beta   90.00
_cell.angle_gamma   90.00
#
_symmetry.space_group_name_H-M   'P 1'
#
loop_
_entity.id
_entity.type
_entity.pdbx_description
1 polymer ?
#
loop_
_entity_poly.entity_id
_entity_poly.type
_entity_poly.pdbx_seq_one_letter_code
_entity_poly.pdbx_strand_id
1 'polypeptide(L)'
;MNKIRYTKGLKNSIVIANDVKQSRFSNLNMGLLRSVFLNHTVLVSTLLITLLFSCNRSGNTGSDAIDITENPHLNTITVTRAQFETSGMKLGSLEEKSFARKVKANGFIDVPPERKASVSVKLGGFVKGFTILPGDKVAQGAVLFTLENPDFIQLQQDYLEARAQLSYLKSDYERQKSLADDNIASQKSFLKAESDYKVMQAKYSGLKERLKLLNINTAQLEEGNIESTVKVFAPIGGYISKVNITRGAFVSPNDVAVEIVNTEHMHVELQVFERDIVDIRKGQPITFFLRGTTTHPYRGDVYLVGRTIENDTRTVNIHGHIENEDQLTNVLPGMYVEATIDVATNLRTVLPSEAVVSLEDQYFVLVRVEDNKEGFAFKKQQVTIGEFNNEWTEIINVADFKADDVFLVKGAFNLIVE
;
A
#
# COMPACT_ATOMS: atom_id res chain seq x y z
N MET A 1 -52.94 23.20 44.49
CA MET A 1 -53.41 21.93 45.11
C MET A 1 -53.71 20.97 43.96
N ASN A 2 -52.88 20.03 43.73
CA ASN A 2 -53.16 18.60 43.64
C ASN A 2 -51.85 17.86 43.18
N LYS A 3 -51.41 17.04 44.11
CA LYS A 3 -50.36 16.01 43.96
C LYS A 3 -50.88 14.89 43.10
N ILE A 4 -50.09 14.38 42.17
CA ILE A 4 -50.18 12.98 41.73
C ILE A 4 -48.79 12.40 41.56
N ARG A 5 -48.49 11.45 42.29
CA ARG A 5 -47.72 10.29 42.58
C ARG A 5 -46.91 9.71 41.40
N TYR A 6 -45.65 9.45 41.73
CA TYR A 6 -44.78 8.47 41.08
C TYR A 6 -45.31 7.04 41.25
N THR A 7 -45.28 6.24 40.19
CA THR A 7 -45.25 4.78 40.28
C THR A 7 -44.02 4.27 39.54
N LYS A 8 -43.19 3.56 40.31
CA LYS A 8 -42.12 2.64 39.86
C LYS A 8 -42.73 1.44 39.12
N GLY A 9 -42.08 1.01 38.05
CA GLY A 9 -42.42 -0.27 37.43
C GLY A 9 -41.42 -0.74 36.40
N LEU A 10 -40.54 -1.63 36.83
CA LEU A 10 -39.99 -2.81 36.21
C LEU A 10 -39.00 -2.69 35.01
N LYS A 11 -37.75 -3.02 35.36
CA LYS A 11 -36.70 -3.56 34.52
C LYS A 11 -37.19 -4.84 33.84
N ASN A 12 -37.09 -4.92 32.53
CA ASN A 12 -37.01 -6.20 31.82
C ASN A 12 -35.69 -6.22 31.00
N SER A 13 -34.77 -6.97 31.55
CA SER A 13 -33.57 -7.42 30.85
C SER A 13 -33.97 -8.52 29.88
N ILE A 14 -33.82 -8.28 28.58
CA ILE A 14 -33.89 -9.33 27.58
C ILE A 14 -32.48 -9.90 27.43
N VAL A 15 -32.28 -11.11 27.93
CA VAL A 15 -31.12 -11.96 27.67
C VAL A 15 -31.36 -12.63 26.32
N ILE A 16 -30.59 -12.28 25.32
CA ILE A 16 -30.54 -13.02 24.06
C ILE A 16 -29.50 -14.14 24.23
N ALA A 17 -29.99 -15.37 24.38
CA ALA A 17 -29.18 -16.58 24.36
C ALA A 17 -28.73 -16.82 22.91
N ASN A 18 -27.44 -16.76 22.66
CA ASN A 18 -26.81 -17.26 21.43
C ASN A 18 -26.62 -18.78 21.57
N ASP A 19 -27.45 -19.54 20.91
CA ASP A 19 -27.26 -20.97 20.66
C ASP A 19 -26.10 -21.19 19.71
N VAL A 20 -24.92 -21.48 20.27
CA VAL A 20 -23.81 -22.06 19.51
C VAL A 20 -24.04 -23.56 19.43
N LYS A 21 -24.47 -24.01 18.27
CA LYS A 21 -24.44 -25.44 17.90
C LYS A 21 -23.00 -25.92 17.86
N GLN A 22 -22.53 -26.52 18.94
CA GLN A 22 -21.38 -27.42 18.94
C GLN A 22 -21.77 -28.72 18.26
N SER A 23 -21.28 -28.95 17.04
CA SER A 23 -21.30 -30.24 16.41
C SER A 23 -20.31 -31.16 17.17
N ARG A 24 -20.89 -32.16 17.82
CA ARG A 24 -20.18 -33.36 18.32
C ARG A 24 -19.53 -34.06 17.13
N PHE A 25 -18.19 -34.02 17.04
CA PHE A 25 -17.41 -35.05 16.39
C PHE A 25 -16.70 -35.87 17.45
N SER A 26 -17.10 -37.09 17.47
CA SER A 26 -16.77 -38.18 18.37
C SER A 26 -15.26 -38.40 18.54
N ASN A 27 -14.85 -38.52 19.81
CA ASN A 27 -13.68 -39.27 20.23
C ASN A 27 -13.77 -40.73 19.75
N LEU A 28 -13.02 -41.05 18.72
CA LEU A 28 -12.66 -42.44 18.43
C LEU A 28 -11.23 -42.48 17.87
N ASN A 29 -10.40 -43.34 18.50
CA ASN A 29 -9.09 -43.79 18.04
C ASN A 29 -7.84 -42.92 18.31
N MET A 30 -7.57 -42.58 19.56
CA MET A 30 -6.19 -42.30 19.99
C MET A 30 -5.57 -43.40 20.90
N GLY A 31 -6.25 -44.53 21.07
CA GLY A 31 -5.76 -45.66 21.89
C GLY A 31 -4.93 -46.70 21.14
N LEU A 32 -5.08 -46.83 19.82
CA LEU A 32 -4.44 -47.88 19.03
C LEU A 32 -3.08 -47.50 18.40
N LEU A 33 -2.75 -46.24 18.32
CA LEU A 33 -1.45 -45.78 17.76
C LEU A 33 -0.31 -45.76 18.80
N ARG A 34 -0.62 -45.82 20.11
CA ARG A 34 0.41 -45.84 21.17
C ARG A 34 0.97 -47.22 21.46
N SER A 35 0.28 -48.30 21.13
CA SER A 35 0.76 -49.66 21.38
C SER A 35 1.67 -50.20 20.27
N VAL A 36 1.63 -49.65 19.05
CA VAL A 36 2.46 -50.10 17.93
C VAL A 36 3.86 -49.42 17.95
N PHE A 37 3.99 -48.21 18.50
CA PHE A 37 5.30 -47.54 18.59
C PHE A 37 6.16 -48.02 19.76
N LEU A 38 5.57 -48.58 20.81
CA LEU A 38 6.37 -49.02 21.98
C LEU A 38 7.03 -50.42 21.77
N ASN A 39 6.48 -51.24 20.85
CA ASN A 39 7.05 -52.57 20.59
C ASN A 39 8.20 -52.57 19.56
N HIS A 40 8.31 -51.55 18.72
CA HIS A 40 9.40 -51.48 17.73
C HIS A 40 10.72 -50.91 18.34
N THR A 41 10.64 -50.06 19.35
CA THR A 41 11.84 -49.51 19.98
C THR A 41 12.56 -50.49 20.92
N VAL A 42 11.82 -51.43 21.50
CA VAL A 42 12.43 -52.49 22.38
C VAL A 42 13.12 -53.59 21.53
N LEU A 43 12.63 -53.90 20.34
CA LEU A 43 13.20 -54.93 19.47
C LEU A 43 14.49 -54.49 18.75
N VAL A 44 14.65 -53.21 18.47
CA VAL A 44 15.86 -52.65 17.85
C VAL A 44 16.99 -52.48 18.90
N SER A 45 16.64 -52.19 20.17
CA SER A 45 17.62 -52.05 21.25
C SER A 45 18.25 -53.38 21.69
N THR A 46 17.54 -54.53 21.60
CA THR A 46 18.07 -55.85 21.94
C THR A 46 18.91 -56.46 20.82
N LEU A 47 18.74 -56.05 19.57
CA LEU A 47 19.57 -56.53 18.44
C LEU A 47 20.93 -55.82 18.35
N LEU A 48 21.07 -54.62 18.92
CA LEU A 48 22.31 -53.85 18.89
C LEU A 48 23.30 -54.22 20.00
N ILE A 49 22.84 -54.90 21.04
CA ILE A 49 23.69 -55.31 22.19
C ILE A 49 24.39 -56.65 21.94
N THR A 50 23.96 -57.49 20.98
CA THR A 50 24.59 -58.79 20.68
C THR A 50 25.75 -58.75 19.68
N LEU A 51 26.07 -57.56 19.11
CA LEU A 51 27.14 -57.42 18.13
C LEU A 51 28.47 -56.85 18.68
N LEU A 52 28.59 -56.64 20.00
CA LEU A 52 29.78 -56.08 20.62
C LEU A 52 30.67 -57.08 21.38
N PHE A 53 30.41 -58.36 21.27
CA PHE A 53 31.28 -59.38 21.87
C PHE A 53 31.75 -60.40 20.83
N SER A 54 32.72 -60.01 20.00
CA SER A 54 33.66 -61.00 19.41
C SER A 54 34.88 -60.32 18.81
N CYS A 55 35.96 -60.71 19.29
CA CYS A 55 37.34 -60.70 18.82
C CYS A 55 38.30 -59.80 19.53
N ASN A 56 38.76 -60.33 20.64
CA ASN A 56 40.12 -60.07 21.14
C ASN A 56 41.02 -61.21 20.61
N ARG A 57 41.98 -60.89 19.72
CA ARG A 57 43.16 -61.74 19.56
C ARG A 57 44.38 -60.89 19.25
N SER A 58 45.26 -60.93 20.23
CA SER A 58 46.60 -60.40 20.30
C SER A 58 47.47 -60.84 19.13
N GLY A 59 48.25 -59.85 18.59
CA GLY A 59 49.34 -60.08 17.66
C GLY A 59 50.24 -58.83 17.67
N ASN A 60 51.27 -58.95 18.50
CA ASN A 60 52.34 -57.97 18.67
C ASN A 60 53.26 -57.94 17.44
N THR A 61 53.55 -56.76 16.85
CA THR A 61 54.85 -56.45 16.26
C THR A 61 54.93 -54.98 15.80
N GLY A 62 55.95 -54.25 16.21
CA GLY A 62 56.61 -53.18 15.51
C GLY A 62 56.06 -51.76 15.72
N SER A 63 56.65 -51.12 16.68
CA SER A 63 56.64 -49.66 16.84
C SER A 63 57.33 -49.02 15.64
N ASP A 64 56.55 -48.18 14.87
CA ASP A 64 57.14 -47.02 14.23
C ASP A 64 56.13 -45.86 14.47
N ALA A 65 56.53 -45.00 15.39
CA ALA A 65 55.87 -43.73 15.61
C ALA A 65 56.08 -42.88 14.36
N ILE A 66 55.02 -42.76 13.55
CA ILE A 66 55.02 -41.77 12.49
C ILE A 66 54.71 -40.42 13.16
N ASP A 67 55.79 -39.68 13.28
CA ASP A 67 55.80 -38.25 13.65
C ASP A 67 55.00 -37.52 12.60
N ILE A 68 53.74 -37.14 12.94
CA ILE A 68 52.90 -36.31 12.11
C ILE A 68 53.43 -34.88 12.27
N THR A 69 54.53 -34.60 11.55
CA THR A 69 54.88 -33.22 11.23
C THR A 69 53.75 -32.68 10.35
N GLU A 70 52.99 -31.73 10.90
CA GLU A 70 52.05 -30.91 10.15
C GLU A 70 52.80 -30.32 8.93
N ASN A 71 52.50 -30.86 7.78
CA ASN A 71 53.04 -30.38 6.52
C ASN A 71 52.27 -29.11 6.15
N PRO A 72 52.87 -27.92 6.13
CA PRO A 72 52.17 -26.66 5.84
C PRO A 72 51.63 -26.56 4.39
N HIS A 73 51.74 -27.63 3.63
CA HIS A 73 51.34 -27.69 2.22
C HIS A 73 49.96 -28.37 1.96
N LEU A 74 49.24 -28.80 3.01
CA LEU A 74 47.96 -29.54 2.86
C LEU A 74 46.76 -28.71 2.39
N ASN A 75 46.91 -27.41 2.18
CA ASN A 75 45.84 -26.53 1.70
C ASN A 75 46.15 -25.93 0.28
N THR A 76 47.09 -26.45 -0.44
CA THR A 76 47.48 -25.91 -1.74
C THR A 76 47.08 -26.87 -2.87
N ILE A 77 46.25 -26.38 -3.78
CA ILE A 77 45.76 -27.11 -4.97
C ILE A 77 46.61 -26.68 -6.15
N THR A 78 47.24 -27.64 -6.82
CA THR A 78 48.07 -27.36 -8.01
C THR A 78 47.34 -27.73 -9.28
N VAL A 79 47.41 -26.85 -10.31
CA VAL A 79 46.76 -27.02 -11.61
C VAL A 79 47.80 -26.77 -12.70
N THR A 80 47.98 -27.72 -13.58
CA THR A 80 48.89 -27.55 -14.73
C THR A 80 48.34 -26.52 -15.72
N ARG A 81 49.20 -25.87 -16.52
CA ARG A 81 48.76 -24.92 -17.55
C ARG A 81 47.80 -25.54 -18.57
N ALA A 82 48.06 -26.79 -18.94
CA ALA A 82 47.19 -27.51 -19.87
C ALA A 82 45.78 -27.74 -19.28
N GLN A 83 45.71 -28.12 -18.00
CA GLN A 83 44.41 -28.25 -17.28
C GLN A 83 43.68 -26.91 -17.16
N PHE A 84 44.41 -25.84 -16.83
CA PHE A 84 43.87 -24.51 -16.70
C PHE A 84 43.20 -24.02 -18.02
N GLU A 85 43.92 -24.18 -19.13
CA GLU A 85 43.44 -23.80 -20.46
C GLU A 85 42.29 -24.68 -20.94
N THR A 86 42.40 -26.00 -20.82
CA THR A 86 41.37 -26.96 -21.27
C THR A 86 40.07 -26.81 -20.50
N SER A 87 40.14 -26.51 -19.20
CA SER A 87 38.97 -26.29 -18.36
C SER A 87 38.38 -24.88 -18.45
N GLY A 88 38.96 -23.99 -19.27
CA GLY A 88 38.49 -22.62 -19.47
C GLY A 88 38.52 -21.80 -18.20
N MET A 89 39.45 -22.09 -17.30
CA MET A 89 39.65 -21.37 -16.06
C MET A 89 40.08 -19.93 -16.30
N LYS A 90 39.71 -19.01 -15.38
CA LYS A 90 40.08 -17.60 -15.47
C LYS A 90 40.56 -17.08 -14.12
N LEU A 91 41.55 -16.20 -14.20
CA LEU A 91 42.04 -15.44 -13.04
C LEU A 91 41.45 -14.05 -13.04
N GLY A 92 41.25 -13.48 -11.85
CA GLY A 92 40.78 -12.12 -11.66
C GLY A 92 41.19 -11.59 -10.29
N SER A 93 40.79 -10.38 -10.00
CA SER A 93 41.06 -9.69 -8.72
C SER A 93 39.74 -9.27 -8.11
N LEU A 94 39.78 -8.83 -6.86
CA LEU A 94 38.67 -8.13 -6.20
C LEU A 94 38.34 -6.86 -7.01
N GLU A 95 37.06 -6.65 -7.25
CA GLU A 95 36.55 -5.48 -7.97
C GLU A 95 35.58 -4.71 -7.10
N GLU A 96 35.50 -3.40 -7.27
CA GLU A 96 34.43 -2.60 -6.69
C GLU A 96 33.27 -2.53 -7.69
N LYS A 97 32.13 -3.03 -7.28
CA LYS A 97 30.89 -2.96 -8.07
C LYS A 97 29.79 -2.29 -7.28
N SER A 98 28.96 -1.61 -8.02
CA SER A 98 27.74 -0.99 -7.51
C SER A 98 26.68 -2.07 -7.35
N PHE A 99 26.36 -2.43 -6.11
CA PHE A 99 25.27 -3.34 -5.80
C PHE A 99 23.97 -2.55 -5.64
N ALA A 100 23.05 -2.72 -6.57
CA ALA A 100 21.70 -2.18 -6.44
C ALA A 100 20.88 -3.09 -5.52
N ARG A 101 20.70 -2.71 -4.27
CA ARG A 101 19.74 -3.37 -3.39
C ARG A 101 18.34 -3.06 -3.89
N LYS A 102 17.53 -4.10 -4.04
CA LYS A 102 16.13 -4.01 -4.43
C LYS A 102 15.23 -4.26 -3.24
N VAL A 103 14.40 -3.30 -2.90
CA VAL A 103 13.37 -3.46 -1.89
C VAL A 103 12.09 -3.92 -2.57
N LYS A 104 11.58 -5.08 -2.15
CA LYS A 104 10.29 -5.60 -2.62
C LYS A 104 9.16 -4.92 -1.86
N ALA A 105 8.14 -4.50 -2.58
CA ALA A 105 6.94 -3.88 -2.05
C ALA A 105 5.71 -4.40 -2.78
N ASN A 106 4.61 -4.43 -2.07
CA ASN A 106 3.30 -4.73 -2.63
C ASN A 106 2.43 -3.49 -2.54
N GLY A 107 1.43 -3.38 -3.39
CA GLY A 107 0.54 -2.24 -3.34
C GLY A 107 -0.58 -2.33 -4.36
N PHE A 108 -1.09 -1.19 -4.74
CA PHE A 108 -2.17 -1.08 -5.72
C PHE A 108 -2.03 0.21 -6.53
N ILE A 109 -2.66 0.22 -7.68
CA ILE A 109 -2.86 1.43 -8.46
C ILE A 109 -3.98 2.23 -7.80
N ASP A 110 -3.76 3.52 -7.60
CA ASP A 110 -4.79 4.42 -7.08
C ASP A 110 -4.78 5.76 -7.83
N VAL A 111 -5.72 6.61 -7.50
CA VAL A 111 -5.79 7.99 -7.98
C VAL A 111 -5.63 8.95 -6.81
N PRO A 112 -5.06 10.15 -7.02
CA PRO A 112 -4.97 11.16 -5.97
C PRO A 112 -6.35 11.47 -5.35
N PRO A 113 -6.45 11.81 -4.05
CA PRO A 113 -7.71 12.11 -3.39
C PRO A 113 -8.54 13.19 -4.08
N GLU A 114 -7.90 14.17 -4.70
CA GLU A 114 -8.56 15.23 -5.50
C GLU A 114 -9.22 14.73 -6.79
N ARG A 115 -8.91 13.51 -7.22
CA ARG A 115 -9.49 12.83 -8.38
C ARG A 115 -10.63 11.88 -7.99
N LYS A 116 -10.99 11.83 -6.72
CA LYS A 116 -12.15 11.10 -6.20
C LYS A 116 -13.19 12.08 -5.70
N ALA A 117 -14.45 11.85 -6.00
CA ALA A 117 -15.54 12.65 -5.47
C ALA A 117 -16.64 11.76 -4.90
N SER A 118 -16.97 12.00 -3.63
CA SER A 118 -18.16 11.45 -2.99
C SER A 118 -19.26 12.48 -3.09
N VAL A 119 -20.27 12.20 -3.88
CA VAL A 119 -21.41 13.09 -4.13
C VAL A 119 -22.48 12.85 -3.08
N SER A 120 -22.71 13.86 -2.24
CA SER A 120 -23.82 13.91 -1.29
C SER A 120 -24.76 15.07 -1.64
N VAL A 121 -25.94 15.11 -1.03
CA VAL A 121 -26.96 16.13 -1.27
C VAL A 121 -26.83 17.26 -0.25
N LYS A 122 -27.15 18.49 -0.63
CA LYS A 122 -27.12 19.66 0.27
C LYS A 122 -28.36 19.76 1.17
N LEU A 123 -29.49 19.28 0.67
CA LEU A 123 -30.74 19.15 1.39
C LEU A 123 -31.36 17.81 0.99
N GLY A 124 -31.86 17.04 1.98
CA GLY A 124 -32.42 15.72 1.76
C GLY A 124 -33.65 15.74 0.86
N GLY A 125 -33.92 14.60 0.22
CA GLY A 125 -35.10 14.44 -0.64
C GLY A 125 -35.25 13.01 -1.15
N PHE A 126 -36.39 12.74 -1.76
CA PHE A 126 -36.68 11.46 -2.38
C PHE A 126 -36.11 11.42 -3.80
N VAL A 127 -35.46 10.33 -4.17
CA VAL A 127 -34.91 10.13 -5.49
C VAL A 127 -36.04 9.97 -6.51
N LYS A 128 -36.25 10.97 -7.35
CA LYS A 128 -37.28 10.93 -8.42
C LYS A 128 -36.81 10.06 -9.58
N GLY A 129 -35.56 10.19 -9.98
CA GLY A 129 -34.97 9.38 -11.04
C GLY A 129 -33.50 9.63 -11.28
N PHE A 130 -32.87 8.65 -11.91
CA PHE A 130 -31.49 8.69 -12.42
C PHE A 130 -31.33 7.68 -13.56
N THR A 131 -30.30 7.88 -14.40
CA THR A 131 -29.97 7.01 -15.53
C THR A 131 -28.55 6.47 -15.46
N ILE A 132 -27.76 6.94 -14.51
CA ILE A 132 -26.35 6.58 -14.33
C ILE A 132 -26.19 5.17 -13.78
N LEU A 133 -25.17 4.47 -14.28
CA LEU A 133 -24.77 3.14 -13.81
C LEU A 133 -23.28 3.14 -13.42
N PRO A 134 -22.83 2.25 -12.51
CA PRO A 134 -21.42 2.01 -12.28
C PRO A 134 -20.70 1.66 -13.60
N GLY A 135 -19.59 2.35 -13.89
CA GLY A 135 -18.84 2.25 -15.14
C GLY A 135 -19.14 3.35 -16.17
N ASP A 136 -20.25 4.10 -16.02
CA ASP A 136 -20.55 5.21 -16.95
C ASP A 136 -19.54 6.34 -16.82
N LYS A 137 -19.14 6.92 -17.95
CA LYS A 137 -18.33 8.13 -17.99
C LYS A 137 -19.22 9.37 -17.91
N VAL A 138 -18.91 10.27 -17.00
CA VAL A 138 -19.64 11.53 -16.82
C VAL A 138 -18.69 12.72 -16.94
N ALA A 139 -19.17 13.82 -17.51
CA ALA A 139 -18.47 15.09 -17.53
C ALA A 139 -18.77 15.88 -16.24
N GLN A 140 -17.88 16.77 -15.84
CA GLN A 140 -18.16 17.74 -14.79
C GLN A 140 -19.42 18.55 -15.13
N GLY A 141 -20.32 18.73 -14.17
CA GLY A 141 -21.60 19.42 -14.37
C GLY A 141 -22.71 18.57 -15.02
N ALA A 142 -22.46 17.29 -15.35
CA ALA A 142 -23.51 16.40 -15.83
C ALA A 142 -24.52 16.10 -14.70
N VAL A 143 -25.80 15.94 -15.06
CA VAL A 143 -26.86 15.57 -14.11
C VAL A 143 -26.71 14.10 -13.74
N LEU A 144 -26.56 13.82 -12.47
CA LEU A 144 -26.46 12.45 -11.94
C LEU A 144 -27.83 11.90 -11.57
N PHE A 145 -28.60 12.64 -10.79
CA PHE A 145 -29.95 12.26 -10.39
C PHE A 145 -30.78 13.49 -9.99
N THR A 146 -32.06 13.28 -9.81
CA THR A 146 -33.03 14.31 -9.43
C THR A 146 -33.69 13.93 -8.11
N LEU A 147 -33.75 14.90 -7.19
CA LEU A 147 -34.45 14.79 -5.92
C LEU A 147 -35.79 15.53 -5.96
N GLU A 148 -36.73 15.04 -5.18
CA GLU A 148 -38.02 15.68 -4.93
C GLU A 148 -38.22 15.86 -3.43
N ASN A 149 -38.58 17.09 -3.00
CA ASN A 149 -38.89 17.39 -1.59
C ASN A 149 -39.82 18.62 -1.53
N PRO A 150 -40.92 18.55 -0.73
CA PRO A 150 -41.78 19.72 -0.43
C PRO A 150 -40.98 20.92 0.12
N ASP A 151 -39.92 20.69 0.88
CA ASP A 151 -39.07 21.76 1.42
C ASP A 151 -38.43 22.64 0.36
N PHE A 152 -38.22 22.10 -0.87
CA PHE A 152 -37.74 22.89 -2.00
C PHE A 152 -38.76 23.95 -2.40
N ILE A 153 -40.03 23.60 -2.38
CA ILE A 153 -41.15 24.54 -2.65
C ILE A 153 -41.20 25.63 -1.59
N GLN A 154 -41.16 25.23 -0.31
CA GLN A 154 -41.21 26.17 0.81
C GLN A 154 -40.05 27.18 0.77
N LEU A 155 -38.83 26.72 0.51
CA LEU A 155 -37.66 27.60 0.39
C LEU A 155 -37.80 28.64 -0.74
N GLN A 156 -38.41 28.25 -1.86
CA GLN A 156 -38.67 29.14 -2.96
C GLN A 156 -39.78 30.16 -2.64
N GLN A 157 -40.83 29.73 -1.94
CA GLN A 157 -41.89 30.64 -1.47
C GLN A 157 -41.32 31.68 -0.49
N ASP A 158 -40.54 31.23 0.51
CA ASP A 158 -39.90 32.11 1.50
C ASP A 158 -39.02 33.19 0.83
N TYR A 159 -38.31 32.80 -0.26
CA TYR A 159 -37.51 33.75 -1.04
C TYR A 159 -38.36 34.80 -1.75
N LEU A 160 -39.43 34.36 -2.43
CA LEU A 160 -40.33 35.29 -3.15
C LEU A 160 -41.02 36.26 -2.19
N GLU A 161 -41.45 35.76 -1.00
CA GLU A 161 -42.02 36.60 0.04
C GLU A 161 -41.03 37.63 0.58
N ALA A 162 -39.78 37.16 0.92
CA ALA A 162 -38.74 38.06 1.39
C ALA A 162 -38.37 39.13 0.35
N ARG A 163 -38.33 38.77 -0.94
CA ARG A 163 -38.10 39.69 -2.04
C ARG A 163 -39.19 40.79 -2.12
N ALA A 164 -40.47 40.39 -2.09
CA ALA A 164 -41.58 41.34 -2.17
C ALA A 164 -41.56 42.30 -0.97
N GLN A 165 -41.33 41.78 0.22
CA GLN A 165 -41.25 42.57 1.46
C GLN A 165 -40.02 43.49 1.48
N LEU A 166 -38.89 43.04 0.94
CA LEU A 166 -37.69 43.85 0.83
C LEU A 166 -37.91 45.07 -0.07
N SER A 167 -38.61 44.89 -1.20
CA SER A 167 -38.95 45.99 -2.10
C SER A 167 -39.82 47.07 -1.38
N TYR A 168 -40.82 46.62 -0.65
CA TYR A 168 -41.66 47.53 0.17
C TYR A 168 -40.83 48.29 1.23
N LEU A 169 -40.08 47.55 2.06
CA LEU A 169 -39.26 48.15 3.13
C LEU A 169 -38.17 49.06 2.63
N LYS A 170 -37.61 48.79 1.42
CA LYS A 170 -36.67 49.68 0.75
C LYS A 170 -37.33 51.02 0.43
N SER A 171 -38.51 51.00 -0.17
CA SER A 171 -39.23 52.21 -0.52
C SER A 171 -39.65 53.02 0.75
N ASP A 172 -40.03 52.33 1.83
CA ASP A 172 -40.34 52.99 3.09
C ASP A 172 -39.08 53.61 3.74
N TYR A 173 -37.94 52.90 3.76
CA TYR A 173 -36.68 53.42 4.23
C TYR A 173 -36.26 54.69 3.46
N GLU A 174 -36.33 54.65 2.11
CA GLU A 174 -35.96 55.75 1.27
C GLU A 174 -36.85 56.98 1.50
N ARG A 175 -38.17 56.76 1.70
CA ARG A 175 -39.12 57.79 2.04
C ARG A 175 -38.84 58.37 3.44
N GLN A 176 -38.68 57.52 4.47
CA GLN A 176 -38.38 57.99 5.84
C GLN A 176 -37.05 58.73 5.94
N LYS A 177 -36.06 58.35 5.12
CA LYS A 177 -34.79 59.02 5.02
C LYS A 177 -34.95 60.43 4.46
N SER A 178 -35.67 60.58 3.34
CA SER A 178 -35.92 61.91 2.76
C SER A 178 -36.68 62.85 3.75
N LEU A 179 -37.73 62.31 4.42
CA LEU A 179 -38.47 63.10 5.40
C LEU A 179 -37.66 63.44 6.67
N ALA A 180 -36.69 62.62 7.06
CA ALA A 180 -35.79 62.91 8.15
C ALA A 180 -34.73 63.97 7.79
N ASP A 181 -34.23 63.88 6.55
CA ASP A 181 -33.26 64.88 6.00
C ASP A 181 -33.93 66.29 5.92
N ASP A 182 -35.27 66.32 5.65
CA ASP A 182 -36.07 67.53 5.65
C ASP A 182 -36.57 67.95 7.05
N ASN A 183 -36.17 67.26 8.12
CA ASN A 183 -36.62 67.47 9.51
C ASN A 183 -38.16 67.33 9.73
N ILE A 184 -38.84 66.57 8.89
CA ILE A 184 -40.28 66.32 8.97
C ILE A 184 -40.57 65.02 9.74
N ALA A 185 -39.78 63.94 9.53
CA ALA A 185 -39.94 62.70 10.28
C ALA A 185 -39.11 62.65 11.54
N SER A 186 -39.57 61.89 12.56
CA SER A 186 -38.79 61.66 13.76
C SER A 186 -37.58 60.73 13.50
N GLN A 187 -36.45 61.00 14.13
CA GLN A 187 -35.26 60.17 14.06
C GLN A 187 -35.60 58.69 14.42
N LYS A 188 -36.51 58.46 15.35
CA LYS A 188 -36.99 57.13 15.74
C LYS A 188 -37.66 56.40 14.57
N SER A 189 -38.48 57.07 13.77
CA SER A 189 -39.17 56.47 12.61
C SER A 189 -38.16 56.09 11.51
N PHE A 190 -37.18 56.96 11.23
CA PHE A 190 -36.12 56.67 10.29
C PHE A 190 -35.26 55.45 10.71
N LEU A 191 -34.78 55.43 11.96
CA LEU A 191 -33.98 54.32 12.50
C LEU A 191 -34.75 52.99 12.47
N LYS A 192 -36.08 53.05 12.73
CA LYS A 192 -36.90 51.84 12.60
C LYS A 192 -36.98 51.35 11.18
N ALA A 193 -37.31 52.23 10.22
CA ALA A 193 -37.40 51.86 8.79
C ALA A 193 -36.02 51.33 8.25
N GLU A 194 -34.92 51.93 8.66
CA GLU A 194 -33.56 51.49 8.35
C GLU A 194 -33.31 50.08 8.91
N SER A 195 -33.65 49.85 10.17
CA SER A 195 -33.46 48.53 10.80
C SER A 195 -34.29 47.47 10.10
N ASP A 196 -35.59 47.73 9.85
CA ASP A 196 -36.51 46.78 9.22
C ASP A 196 -36.03 46.40 7.77
N TYR A 197 -35.56 47.40 7.03
CA TYR A 197 -34.97 47.18 5.71
C TYR A 197 -33.70 46.31 5.77
N LYS A 198 -32.78 46.63 6.69
CA LYS A 198 -31.50 45.89 6.81
C LYS A 198 -31.73 44.43 7.23
N VAL A 199 -32.67 44.17 8.16
CA VAL A 199 -33.04 42.82 8.59
C VAL A 199 -33.63 42.02 7.44
N MET A 200 -34.52 42.61 6.64
CA MET A 200 -35.10 41.91 5.49
C MET A 200 -34.09 41.70 4.37
N GLN A 201 -33.19 42.65 4.16
CA GLN A 201 -32.09 42.51 3.22
C GLN A 201 -31.20 41.30 3.55
N ALA A 202 -30.86 41.14 4.85
CA ALA A 202 -30.07 39.99 5.30
C ALA A 202 -30.84 38.66 5.09
N LYS A 203 -32.14 38.63 5.41
CA LYS A 203 -33.01 37.46 5.22
C LYS A 203 -33.06 37.06 3.71
N TYR A 204 -33.33 38.03 2.84
CA TYR A 204 -33.37 37.84 1.38
C TYR A 204 -32.05 37.29 0.86
N SER A 205 -30.92 37.89 1.24
CA SER A 205 -29.60 37.47 0.81
C SER A 205 -29.28 36.03 1.27
N GLY A 206 -29.61 35.68 2.51
CA GLY A 206 -29.45 34.32 3.04
C GLY A 206 -30.27 33.26 2.27
N LEU A 207 -31.54 33.58 1.95
CA LEU A 207 -32.39 32.69 1.17
C LEU A 207 -31.89 32.52 -0.28
N LYS A 208 -31.39 33.61 -0.88
CA LYS A 208 -30.79 33.58 -2.21
C LYS A 208 -29.56 32.63 -2.28
N GLU A 209 -28.67 32.71 -1.29
CA GLU A 209 -27.51 31.81 -1.23
C GLU A 209 -27.92 30.35 -0.99
N ARG A 210 -28.96 30.09 -0.18
CA ARG A 210 -29.49 28.72 0.00
C ARG A 210 -30.04 28.14 -1.28
N LEU A 211 -30.79 28.93 -2.09
CA LEU A 211 -31.29 28.50 -3.40
C LEU A 211 -30.14 28.23 -4.38
N LYS A 212 -29.11 29.07 -4.36
CA LYS A 212 -27.91 28.89 -5.19
C LYS A 212 -27.16 27.59 -4.86
N LEU A 213 -27.03 27.23 -3.57
CA LEU A 213 -26.45 25.95 -3.14
C LEU A 213 -27.22 24.74 -3.67
N LEU A 214 -28.52 24.87 -3.91
CA LEU A 214 -29.37 23.85 -4.51
C LEU A 214 -29.42 23.91 -6.03
N ASN A 215 -28.65 24.79 -6.66
CA ASN A 215 -28.67 25.05 -8.12
C ASN A 215 -30.07 25.48 -8.63
N ILE A 216 -30.89 26.12 -7.79
CA ILE A 216 -32.18 26.67 -8.18
C ILE A 216 -31.93 28.07 -8.78
N ASN A 217 -32.42 28.27 -10.03
CA ASN A 217 -32.27 29.55 -10.72
C ASN A 217 -33.27 30.57 -10.19
N THR A 218 -32.78 31.58 -9.47
CA THR A 218 -33.64 32.63 -8.88
C THR A 218 -34.32 33.52 -9.93
N ALA A 219 -33.76 33.67 -11.14
CA ALA A 219 -34.40 34.44 -12.20
C ALA A 219 -35.68 33.74 -12.73
N GLN A 220 -35.60 32.43 -12.97
CA GLN A 220 -36.78 31.65 -13.38
C GLN A 220 -37.84 31.60 -12.28
N LEU A 221 -37.38 31.54 -11.01
CA LEU A 221 -38.26 31.59 -9.86
C LEU A 221 -39.01 32.92 -9.75
N GLU A 222 -38.35 34.04 -10.09
CA GLU A 222 -38.94 35.38 -10.10
C GLU A 222 -40.00 35.58 -11.20
N GLU A 223 -39.98 34.73 -12.23
CA GLU A 223 -41.01 34.62 -13.27
C GLU A 223 -42.22 33.74 -12.83
N GLY A 224 -42.16 33.16 -11.63
CA GLY A 224 -43.23 32.35 -11.05
C GLY A 224 -43.08 30.85 -11.24
N ASN A 225 -41.91 30.36 -11.74
CA ASN A 225 -41.65 28.95 -11.95
C ASN A 225 -41.12 28.31 -10.66
N ILE A 226 -41.99 27.72 -9.84
CA ILE A 226 -41.65 26.98 -8.65
C ILE A 226 -41.50 25.48 -8.99
N GLU A 227 -40.38 24.88 -8.61
CA GLU A 227 -40.08 23.48 -8.89
C GLU A 227 -40.04 22.66 -7.59
N SER A 228 -40.67 21.48 -7.60
CA SER A 228 -40.59 20.51 -6.49
C SER A 228 -39.32 19.66 -6.55
N THR A 229 -38.51 19.80 -7.60
CA THR A 229 -37.37 18.94 -7.90
C THR A 229 -36.08 19.70 -8.05
N VAL A 230 -35.00 19.09 -7.58
CA VAL A 230 -33.64 19.62 -7.67
C VAL A 230 -32.74 18.60 -8.35
N LYS A 231 -31.90 19.05 -9.27
CA LYS A 231 -30.90 18.24 -9.98
C LYS A 231 -29.59 18.24 -9.20
N VAL A 232 -29.00 17.06 -9.04
CA VAL A 232 -27.67 16.89 -8.46
C VAL A 232 -26.69 16.65 -9.60
N PHE A 233 -25.57 17.39 -9.59
CA PHE A 233 -24.58 17.42 -10.67
C PHE A 233 -23.27 16.79 -10.25
N ALA A 234 -22.50 16.28 -11.22
CA ALA A 234 -21.17 15.77 -11.03
C ALA A 234 -20.18 16.90 -10.68
N PRO A 235 -19.49 16.86 -9.54
CA PRO A 235 -18.50 17.88 -9.17
C PRO A 235 -17.21 17.79 -9.97
N ILE A 236 -16.88 16.60 -10.48
CA ILE A 236 -15.71 16.30 -11.33
C ILE A 236 -16.14 15.44 -12.52
N GLY A 237 -15.36 15.46 -13.59
CA GLY A 237 -15.47 14.48 -14.68
C GLY A 237 -14.76 13.18 -14.30
N GLY A 238 -15.23 12.05 -14.80
CA GLY A 238 -14.65 10.75 -14.53
C GLY A 238 -15.62 9.60 -14.75
N TYR A 239 -15.40 8.49 -14.09
CA TYR A 239 -16.25 7.31 -14.15
C TYR A 239 -17.02 7.12 -12.84
N ILE A 240 -18.26 6.72 -12.94
CA ILE A 240 -19.08 6.35 -11.78
C ILE A 240 -18.51 5.05 -11.20
N SER A 241 -18.00 5.09 -9.98
CA SER A 241 -17.50 3.89 -9.29
C SER A 241 -18.60 3.17 -8.51
N LYS A 242 -19.50 3.94 -7.87
CA LYS A 242 -20.63 3.39 -7.12
C LYS A 242 -21.88 4.26 -7.24
N VAL A 243 -23.05 3.63 -7.22
CA VAL A 243 -24.37 4.24 -7.12
C VAL A 243 -25.08 3.65 -5.91
N ASN A 244 -25.22 4.45 -4.84
CA ASN A 244 -25.79 4.02 -3.55
C ASN A 244 -27.25 4.49 -3.37
N ILE A 245 -27.90 4.92 -4.46
CA ILE A 245 -29.28 5.43 -4.44
C ILE A 245 -30.24 4.47 -5.14
N THR A 246 -31.47 4.48 -4.68
CA THR A 246 -32.58 3.74 -5.28
C THR A 246 -33.74 4.71 -5.56
N ARG A 247 -34.43 4.54 -6.68
CA ARG A 247 -35.61 5.37 -7.01
C ARG A 247 -36.66 5.27 -5.90
N GLY A 248 -37.17 6.42 -5.43
CA GLY A 248 -38.12 6.52 -4.35
C GLY A 248 -37.55 6.48 -2.94
N ALA A 249 -36.27 6.16 -2.78
CA ALA A 249 -35.59 6.21 -1.47
C ALA A 249 -35.31 7.67 -1.07
N PHE A 250 -35.31 7.95 0.22
CA PHE A 250 -34.88 9.22 0.76
C PHE A 250 -33.35 9.23 0.90
N VAL A 251 -32.71 10.31 0.46
CA VAL A 251 -31.27 10.55 0.58
C VAL A 251 -31.04 11.72 1.52
N SER A 252 -30.26 11.50 2.56
CA SER A 252 -29.86 12.50 3.54
C SER A 252 -28.55 13.20 3.15
N PRO A 253 -28.27 14.42 3.65
CA PRO A 253 -26.98 15.10 3.44
C PRO A 253 -25.75 14.32 3.90
N ASN A 254 -25.92 13.38 4.83
CA ASN A 254 -24.83 12.53 5.34
C ASN A 254 -24.57 11.29 4.47
N ASP A 255 -25.48 11.00 3.52
CA ASP A 255 -25.35 9.82 2.68
C ASP A 255 -24.47 10.13 1.45
N VAL A 256 -23.59 9.21 1.10
CA VAL A 256 -22.85 9.25 -0.16
C VAL A 256 -23.76 8.60 -1.22
N ALA A 257 -24.33 9.43 -2.07
CA ALA A 257 -25.26 9.00 -3.12
C ALA A 257 -24.54 8.34 -4.31
N VAL A 258 -23.46 8.95 -4.76
CA VAL A 258 -22.68 8.51 -5.92
C VAL A 258 -21.19 8.73 -5.65
N GLU A 259 -20.35 7.82 -6.09
CA GLU A 259 -18.89 7.98 -6.08
C GLU A 259 -18.39 8.10 -7.52
N ILE A 260 -17.51 9.07 -7.76
CA ILE A 260 -16.90 9.34 -9.08
C ILE A 260 -15.38 9.27 -8.92
N VAL A 261 -14.72 8.61 -9.87
CA VAL A 261 -13.26 8.49 -9.92
C VAL A 261 -12.77 8.98 -11.30
N ASN A 262 -11.86 9.92 -11.30
CA ASN A 262 -11.16 10.37 -12.50
C ASN A 262 -9.85 9.59 -12.63
N THR A 263 -9.70 8.83 -13.71
CA THR A 263 -8.57 7.94 -13.97
C THR A 263 -7.51 8.55 -14.90
N GLU A 264 -7.56 9.87 -15.16
CA GLU A 264 -6.61 10.53 -16.05
C GLU A 264 -5.17 10.56 -15.50
N HIS A 265 -5.02 10.57 -14.15
CA HIS A 265 -3.73 10.52 -13.49
C HIS A 265 -3.79 9.47 -12.39
N MET A 266 -3.13 8.36 -12.63
CA MET A 266 -2.99 7.28 -11.68
C MET A 266 -1.58 7.26 -11.11
N HIS A 267 -1.46 6.76 -9.89
CA HIS A 267 -0.17 6.54 -9.23
C HIS A 267 -0.14 5.15 -8.62
N VAL A 268 1.05 4.66 -8.34
CA VAL A 268 1.21 3.42 -7.59
C VAL A 268 1.35 3.75 -6.10
N GLU A 269 0.54 3.11 -5.26
CA GLU A 269 0.64 3.19 -3.81
C GLU A 269 1.23 1.88 -3.30
N LEU A 270 2.43 1.95 -2.72
CA LEU A 270 3.22 0.80 -2.28
C LEU A 270 3.32 0.78 -0.76
N GLN A 271 3.27 -0.41 -0.20
CA GLN A 271 3.51 -0.66 1.22
C GLN A 271 4.88 -1.28 1.40
N VAL A 272 5.77 -0.56 2.10
CA VAL A 272 7.13 -0.99 2.38
C VAL A 272 7.29 -1.24 3.87
N PHE A 273 7.96 -2.32 4.24
CA PHE A 273 8.21 -2.65 5.64
C PHE A 273 9.12 -1.61 6.33
N GLU A 274 8.86 -1.38 7.62
CA GLU A 274 9.59 -0.43 8.47
C GLU A 274 11.12 -0.60 8.38
N ARG A 275 11.61 -1.86 8.34
CA ARG A 275 13.03 -2.18 8.24
C ARG A 275 13.71 -1.67 6.97
N ASP A 276 12.95 -1.52 5.88
CA ASP A 276 13.47 -1.16 4.56
C ASP A 276 13.30 0.34 4.23
N ILE A 277 12.47 1.05 5.02
CA ILE A 277 12.12 2.46 4.74
C ILE A 277 13.31 3.41 4.88
N VAL A 278 14.31 3.05 5.70
CA VAL A 278 15.49 3.88 5.98
C VAL A 278 16.28 4.18 4.70
N ASP A 279 16.24 3.26 3.73
CA ASP A 279 16.99 3.36 2.47
C ASP A 279 16.18 3.97 1.33
N ILE A 280 14.89 4.22 1.52
CA ILE A 280 14.02 4.74 0.47
C ILE A 280 14.03 6.27 0.44
N ARG A 281 14.20 6.82 -0.75
CA ARG A 281 14.27 8.26 -1.01
C ARG A 281 13.43 8.60 -2.25
N LYS A 282 12.95 9.85 -2.28
CA LYS A 282 12.29 10.40 -3.48
C LYS A 282 13.22 10.34 -4.69
N GLY A 283 12.67 9.98 -5.86
CA GLY A 283 13.34 9.87 -7.14
C GLY A 283 14.00 8.52 -7.40
N GLN A 284 13.88 7.55 -6.49
CA GLN A 284 14.37 6.19 -6.74
C GLN A 284 13.48 5.48 -7.75
N PRO A 285 14.06 4.71 -8.70
CA PRO A 285 13.30 3.97 -9.69
C PRO A 285 12.44 2.89 -9.06
N ILE A 286 11.21 2.79 -9.55
CA ILE A 286 10.26 1.73 -9.24
C ILE A 286 10.03 0.91 -10.50
N THR A 287 10.13 -0.41 -10.38
CA THR A 287 9.67 -1.35 -11.40
C THR A 287 8.53 -2.17 -10.80
N PHE A 288 7.37 -2.21 -11.44
CA PHE A 288 6.23 -2.95 -10.93
C PHE A 288 5.49 -3.73 -12.01
N PHE A 289 4.78 -4.76 -11.57
CA PHE A 289 3.96 -5.65 -12.40
C PHE A 289 2.54 -5.65 -11.86
N LEU A 290 1.58 -5.61 -12.78
CA LEU A 290 0.18 -5.86 -12.44
C LEU A 290 -0.05 -7.37 -12.31
N ARG A 291 -0.68 -7.81 -11.24
CA ARG A 291 -0.95 -9.23 -11.01
C ARG A 291 -1.86 -9.79 -12.11
N GLY A 292 -1.37 -10.83 -12.80
CA GLY A 292 -2.09 -11.46 -13.91
C GLY A 292 -1.68 -10.96 -15.32
N THR A 293 -0.83 -9.93 -15.42
CA THR A 293 -0.28 -9.44 -16.69
C THR A 293 1.24 -9.38 -16.61
N THR A 294 1.90 -10.53 -16.67
CA THR A 294 3.35 -10.66 -16.40
C THR A 294 4.25 -10.30 -17.59
N THR A 295 3.72 -9.81 -18.70
CA THR A 295 4.48 -9.66 -19.92
C THR A 295 5.32 -8.39 -20.02
N HIS A 296 4.91 -7.30 -19.36
CA HIS A 296 5.67 -6.04 -19.42
C HIS A 296 5.74 -5.36 -18.05
N PRO A 297 6.94 -5.03 -17.56
CA PRO A 297 7.12 -4.21 -16.37
C PRO A 297 6.70 -2.76 -16.65
N TYR A 298 5.97 -2.17 -15.72
CA TYR A 298 5.76 -0.74 -15.67
C TYR A 298 6.89 -0.07 -14.89
N ARG A 299 7.19 1.17 -15.24
CA ARG A 299 8.23 1.97 -14.59
C ARG A 299 7.65 3.20 -13.94
N GLY A 300 8.32 3.66 -12.92
CA GLY A 300 8.00 4.87 -12.21
C GLY A 300 9.13 5.29 -11.29
N ASP A 301 8.86 6.29 -10.48
CA ASP A 301 9.78 6.77 -9.47
C ASP A 301 9.05 7.04 -8.14
N VAL A 302 9.79 6.99 -7.04
CA VAL A 302 9.29 7.35 -5.72
C VAL A 302 9.02 8.84 -5.69
N TYR A 303 7.76 9.22 -5.63
CA TYR A 303 7.32 10.62 -5.54
C TYR A 303 7.28 11.12 -4.10
N LEU A 304 6.69 10.33 -3.20
CA LEU A 304 6.53 10.66 -1.79
C LEU A 304 6.72 9.43 -0.91
N VAL A 305 7.49 9.62 0.18
CA VAL A 305 7.65 8.61 1.24
C VAL A 305 6.84 9.04 2.45
N GLY A 306 5.92 8.20 2.89
CA GLY A 306 5.11 8.41 4.09
C GLY A 306 5.96 8.61 5.34
N ARG A 307 5.39 9.27 6.33
CA ARG A 307 6.07 9.58 7.61
C ARG A 307 5.42 8.88 8.80
N THR A 308 4.45 8.01 8.54
CA THR A 308 3.71 7.25 9.55
C THR A 308 3.79 5.77 9.24
N ILE A 309 3.88 4.96 10.29
CA ILE A 309 3.86 3.50 10.20
C ILE A 309 2.44 3.04 10.49
N GLU A 310 1.88 2.22 9.61
CA GLU A 310 0.62 1.52 9.84
C GLU A 310 0.85 0.42 10.89
N ASN A 311 0.17 0.53 12.03
CA ASN A 311 0.44 -0.33 13.18
C ASN A 311 0.14 -1.81 12.92
N ASP A 312 -0.89 -2.11 12.12
CA ASP A 312 -1.35 -3.48 11.86
C ASP A 312 -0.41 -4.25 10.94
N THR A 313 0.15 -3.59 9.94
CA THR A 313 1.00 -4.19 8.90
C THR A 313 2.49 -3.91 9.10
N ARG A 314 2.86 -2.97 9.97
CA ARG A 314 4.23 -2.47 10.16
C ARG A 314 4.86 -1.99 8.85
N THR A 315 4.05 -1.31 8.04
CA THR A 315 4.45 -0.76 6.74
C THR A 315 4.32 0.75 6.71
N VAL A 316 5.02 1.36 5.78
CA VAL A 316 4.92 2.78 5.42
C VAL A 316 4.42 2.87 4.00
N ASN A 317 3.46 3.75 3.74
CA ASN A 317 2.94 4.01 2.41
C ASN A 317 3.90 4.88 1.61
N ILE A 318 4.16 4.47 0.36
CA ILE A 318 4.97 5.18 -0.62
C ILE A 318 4.12 5.45 -1.83
N HIS A 319 4.09 6.69 -2.28
CA HIS A 319 3.44 7.05 -3.54
C HIS A 319 4.50 7.11 -4.64
N GLY A 320 4.31 6.34 -5.69
CA GLY A 320 5.16 6.32 -6.88
C GLY A 320 4.44 6.96 -8.07
N HIS A 321 5.14 7.81 -8.78
CA HIS A 321 4.68 8.36 -10.05
C HIS A 321 4.95 7.36 -11.18
N ILE A 322 4.03 7.22 -12.13
CA ILE A 322 4.13 6.28 -13.25
C ILE A 322 4.64 7.02 -14.48
N GLU A 323 5.74 6.56 -15.10
CA GLU A 323 6.41 7.28 -16.18
C GLU A 323 5.58 7.42 -17.47
N ASN A 324 4.82 6.39 -17.85
CA ASN A 324 4.08 6.36 -19.12
C ASN A 324 2.61 6.01 -18.86
N GLU A 325 1.83 6.99 -18.44
CA GLU A 325 0.40 6.81 -18.13
C GLU A 325 -0.41 6.34 -19.35
N ASP A 326 0.00 6.64 -20.57
CA ASP A 326 -0.65 6.18 -21.80
C ASP A 326 -0.69 4.65 -21.93
N GLN A 327 0.21 3.94 -21.28
CA GLN A 327 0.23 2.48 -21.25
C GLN A 327 -0.82 1.87 -20.30
N LEU A 328 -1.48 2.70 -19.51
CA LEU A 328 -2.46 2.29 -18.49
C LEU A 328 -3.89 2.17 -19.03
N THR A 329 -4.10 2.05 -20.35
CA THR A 329 -5.42 2.07 -21.00
C THR A 329 -6.44 1.09 -20.39
N ASN A 330 -5.98 -0.05 -19.87
CA ASN A 330 -6.83 -1.09 -19.25
C ASN A 330 -6.55 -1.27 -17.76
N VAL A 331 -5.85 -0.33 -17.14
CA VAL A 331 -5.55 -0.37 -15.71
C VAL A 331 -6.62 0.38 -14.95
N LEU A 332 -7.10 -0.22 -13.88
CA LEU A 332 -8.14 0.36 -13.02
C LEU A 332 -7.58 0.63 -11.62
N PRO A 333 -8.02 1.71 -10.98
CA PRO A 333 -7.75 1.92 -9.56
C PRO A 333 -8.19 0.71 -8.73
N GLY A 334 -7.36 0.31 -7.76
CA GLY A 334 -7.57 -0.90 -6.96
C GLY A 334 -6.88 -2.15 -7.51
N MET A 335 -6.30 -2.11 -8.71
CA MET A 335 -5.50 -3.24 -9.20
C MET A 335 -4.25 -3.43 -8.38
N TYR A 336 -4.00 -4.67 -7.95
CA TYR A 336 -2.85 -5.06 -7.14
C TYR A 336 -1.57 -5.09 -7.97
N VAL A 337 -0.48 -4.59 -7.36
CA VAL A 337 0.85 -4.56 -7.95
C VAL A 337 1.89 -5.22 -7.05
N GLU A 338 2.87 -5.85 -7.69
CA GLU A 338 4.11 -6.28 -7.07
C GLU A 338 5.25 -5.42 -7.62
N ALA A 339 5.96 -4.73 -6.73
CA ALA A 339 6.96 -3.74 -7.11
C ALA A 339 8.32 -4.03 -6.51
N THR A 340 9.34 -3.52 -7.17
CA THR A 340 10.70 -3.41 -6.65
C THR A 340 11.15 -1.96 -6.74
N ILE A 341 11.74 -1.46 -5.66
CA ILE A 341 12.34 -0.12 -5.58
C ILE A 341 13.84 -0.30 -5.59
N ASP A 342 14.54 0.33 -6.51
CA ASP A 342 15.99 0.32 -6.57
C ASP A 342 16.51 1.34 -5.55
N VAL A 343 17.02 0.83 -4.40
CA VAL A 343 17.62 1.67 -3.36
C VAL A 343 19.11 1.85 -3.64
N ALA A 344 19.70 2.88 -3.01
CA ALA A 344 21.03 3.36 -3.31
C ALA A 344 22.08 2.24 -3.47
N THR A 345 22.84 2.37 -4.51
CA THR A 345 23.97 1.49 -4.82
C THR A 345 25.14 1.83 -3.91
N ASN A 346 25.49 0.90 -3.03
CA ASN A 346 26.76 0.98 -2.33
C ASN A 346 27.83 0.29 -3.18
N LEU A 347 28.98 0.93 -3.32
CA LEU A 347 30.17 0.27 -3.85
C LEU A 347 30.55 -0.87 -2.89
N ARG A 348 30.61 -2.07 -3.40
CA ARG A 348 30.97 -3.28 -2.66
C ARG A 348 32.15 -3.94 -3.30
N THR A 349 33.04 -4.47 -2.51
CA THR A 349 34.14 -5.29 -3.01
C THR A 349 33.62 -6.69 -3.27
N VAL A 350 33.74 -7.13 -4.53
CA VAL A 350 33.10 -8.35 -5.02
C VAL A 350 34.07 -9.24 -5.78
N LEU A 351 33.69 -10.51 -5.86
CA LEU A 351 34.20 -11.48 -6.82
C LEU A 351 33.06 -12.00 -7.69
N PRO A 352 33.37 -12.48 -8.94
CA PRO A 352 32.37 -13.25 -9.70
C PRO A 352 31.80 -14.39 -8.85
N SER A 353 30.48 -14.62 -8.90
CA SER A 353 29.84 -15.64 -8.07
C SER A 353 30.41 -17.06 -8.34
N GLU A 354 30.90 -17.32 -9.52
CA GLU A 354 31.59 -18.57 -9.87
C GLU A 354 32.94 -18.79 -9.12
N ALA A 355 33.51 -17.71 -8.53
CA ALA A 355 34.74 -17.79 -7.74
C ALA A 355 34.52 -18.28 -6.31
N VAL A 356 33.30 -18.11 -5.80
CA VAL A 356 32.95 -18.41 -4.41
C VAL A 356 32.26 -19.77 -4.36
N VAL A 357 32.89 -20.72 -3.68
CA VAL A 357 32.38 -22.09 -3.56
C VAL A 357 31.87 -22.30 -2.15
N SER A 358 30.63 -22.79 -2.04
CA SER A 358 30.03 -23.21 -0.76
C SER A 358 30.39 -24.68 -0.49
N LEU A 359 30.93 -24.93 0.67
CA LEU A 359 31.19 -26.29 1.16
C LEU A 359 30.68 -26.37 2.60
N GLU A 360 29.71 -27.23 2.82
CA GLU A 360 28.94 -27.31 4.06
C GLU A 360 28.39 -25.91 4.44
N ASP A 361 28.40 -25.30 5.43
CA ASP A 361 27.90 -23.95 5.71
C ASP A 361 28.98 -22.85 5.62
N GLN A 362 30.06 -23.11 4.87
CA GLN A 362 31.20 -22.19 4.73
C GLN A 362 31.44 -21.85 3.25
N TYR A 363 32.00 -20.66 3.03
CA TYR A 363 32.34 -20.17 1.71
C TYR A 363 33.85 -20.04 1.54
N PHE A 364 34.35 -20.45 0.39
CA PHE A 364 35.76 -20.49 0.09
C PHE A 364 36.06 -19.87 -1.28
N VAL A 365 37.27 -19.31 -1.41
CA VAL A 365 37.87 -18.87 -2.67
C VAL A 365 39.23 -19.50 -2.84
N LEU A 366 39.71 -19.53 -4.05
CA LEU A 366 41.06 -19.99 -4.40
C LEU A 366 41.94 -18.79 -4.73
N VAL A 367 42.94 -18.53 -3.90
CA VAL A 367 43.93 -17.46 -4.05
C VAL A 367 45.17 -18.05 -4.66
N ARG A 368 45.67 -17.47 -5.77
CA ARG A 368 46.90 -17.90 -6.40
C ARG A 368 48.12 -17.58 -5.51
N VAL A 369 48.88 -18.59 -5.16
CA VAL A 369 50.12 -18.44 -4.37
C VAL A 369 51.37 -18.61 -5.20
N GLU A 370 51.28 -19.33 -6.33
CA GLU A 370 52.40 -19.58 -7.22
C GLU A 370 51.97 -19.57 -8.68
N ASP A 371 52.85 -19.04 -9.56
CA ASP A 371 52.69 -19.02 -10.99
C ASP A 371 54.05 -19.36 -11.62
N ASN A 372 54.18 -20.56 -12.11
CA ASN A 372 55.44 -21.04 -12.69
C ASN A 372 55.22 -21.68 -14.11
N LYS A 373 56.27 -22.13 -14.73
CA LYS A 373 56.21 -22.73 -16.08
C LYS A 373 55.34 -24.00 -16.13
N GLU A 374 55.20 -24.71 -15.03
CA GLU A 374 54.47 -25.96 -14.94
C GLU A 374 52.97 -25.76 -14.69
N GLY A 375 52.59 -24.68 -13.99
CA GLY A 375 51.20 -24.38 -13.70
C GLY A 375 51.00 -23.31 -12.64
N PHE A 376 49.87 -23.39 -12.01
CA PHE A 376 49.43 -22.50 -10.94
C PHE A 376 49.22 -23.29 -9.63
N ALA A 377 49.58 -22.67 -8.50
CA ALA A 377 49.22 -23.19 -7.18
C ALA A 377 48.26 -22.24 -6.52
N PHE A 378 47.15 -22.79 -5.99
CA PHE A 378 46.11 -22.04 -5.34
C PHE A 378 45.99 -22.47 -3.88
N LYS A 379 45.78 -21.49 -2.99
CA LYS A 379 45.47 -21.72 -1.60
C LYS A 379 43.98 -21.55 -1.41
N LYS A 380 43.32 -22.54 -0.80
CA LYS A 380 41.95 -22.47 -0.35
C LYS A 380 41.85 -21.52 0.87
N GLN A 381 41.06 -20.46 0.76
CA GLN A 381 40.88 -19.48 1.81
C GLN A 381 39.39 -19.25 2.07
N GLN A 382 39.01 -19.25 3.34
CA GLN A 382 37.64 -19.00 3.77
C GLN A 382 37.28 -17.52 3.58
N VAL A 383 36.06 -17.27 3.13
CA VAL A 383 35.51 -15.93 2.97
C VAL A 383 34.20 -15.78 3.71
N THR A 384 33.93 -14.56 4.17
CA THR A 384 32.63 -14.16 4.64
C THR A 384 31.95 -13.39 3.53
N ILE A 385 30.81 -13.91 3.07
CA ILE A 385 30.05 -13.28 1.99
C ILE A 385 28.97 -12.34 2.54
N GLY A 386 28.65 -11.31 1.79
CA GLY A 386 27.55 -10.39 2.02
C GLY A 386 26.41 -10.60 1.02
N GLU A 387 25.99 -9.52 0.39
CA GLU A 387 24.98 -9.59 -0.68
C GLU A 387 25.56 -10.29 -1.94
N PHE A 388 24.70 -11.04 -2.62
CA PHE A 388 25.09 -11.73 -3.87
C PHE A 388 23.96 -11.71 -4.89
N ASN A 389 24.35 -11.80 -6.16
CA ASN A 389 23.45 -11.99 -7.29
C ASN A 389 24.00 -13.06 -8.23
N ASN A 390 23.39 -13.23 -9.41
CA ASN A 390 23.83 -14.26 -10.37
C ASN A 390 25.23 -14.02 -10.95
N GLU A 391 25.76 -12.80 -10.87
CA GLU A 391 27.05 -12.43 -11.48
C GLU A 391 28.14 -12.19 -10.43
N TRP A 392 27.79 -11.60 -9.28
CA TRP A 392 28.73 -11.09 -8.29
C TRP A 392 28.33 -11.46 -6.86
N THR A 393 29.35 -11.74 -6.02
CA THR A 393 29.22 -11.99 -4.58
C THR A 393 30.10 -11.01 -3.83
N GLU A 394 29.51 -10.30 -2.85
CA GLU A 394 30.25 -9.40 -1.95
C GLU A 394 31.15 -10.21 -1.00
N ILE A 395 32.39 -9.75 -0.84
CA ILE A 395 33.34 -10.27 0.14
C ILE A 395 33.47 -9.27 1.27
N ILE A 396 33.09 -9.67 2.49
CA ILE A 396 33.11 -8.81 3.66
C ILE A 396 34.51 -8.72 4.30
N ASN A 397 35.20 -9.86 4.40
CA ASN A 397 36.52 -9.93 5.02
C ASN A 397 37.67 -9.56 4.07
N VAL A 398 37.52 -8.46 3.34
CA VAL A 398 38.52 -7.97 2.35
C VAL A 398 39.89 -7.73 2.99
N ALA A 399 39.93 -7.38 4.28
CA ALA A 399 41.20 -7.13 5.02
C ALA A 399 42.12 -8.37 5.11
N ASP A 400 41.60 -9.58 4.89
CA ASP A 400 42.36 -10.82 4.89
C ASP A 400 43.14 -11.03 3.59
N PHE A 401 42.93 -10.17 2.59
CA PHE A 401 43.52 -10.23 1.26
C PHE A 401 44.40 -9.02 0.97
N LYS A 402 45.41 -9.22 0.15
CA LYS A 402 46.27 -8.15 -0.36
C LYS A 402 45.69 -7.55 -1.63
N ALA A 403 46.03 -6.32 -1.93
CA ALA A 403 45.53 -5.62 -3.12
C ALA A 403 45.99 -6.28 -4.44
N ASP A 404 47.09 -7.04 -4.41
CA ASP A 404 47.67 -7.75 -5.55
C ASP A 404 47.34 -9.26 -5.60
N ASP A 405 46.50 -9.71 -4.66
CA ASP A 405 46.03 -11.09 -4.68
C ASP A 405 45.20 -11.40 -5.93
N VAL A 406 45.50 -12.54 -6.55
CA VAL A 406 44.83 -13.03 -7.73
C VAL A 406 44.03 -14.26 -7.41
N PHE A 407 42.77 -14.24 -7.81
CA PHE A 407 41.80 -15.28 -7.51
C PHE A 407 41.47 -16.12 -8.74
N LEU A 408 41.13 -17.38 -8.53
CA LEU A 408 40.51 -18.21 -9.57
C LEU A 408 39.02 -17.82 -9.65
N VAL A 409 38.66 -17.01 -10.64
CA VAL A 409 37.32 -16.46 -10.80
C VAL A 409 36.36 -17.33 -11.60
N LYS A 410 36.91 -18.35 -12.31
CA LYS A 410 36.12 -19.36 -13.01
C LYS A 410 36.79 -20.72 -12.91
N GLY A 411 35.96 -21.75 -12.59
CA GLY A 411 36.42 -23.14 -12.44
C GLY A 411 36.83 -23.53 -11.01
N ALA A 412 36.61 -22.69 -10.03
CA ALA A 412 36.97 -22.93 -8.63
C ALA A 412 36.19 -24.11 -8.00
N PHE A 413 34.93 -24.33 -8.40
CA PHE A 413 34.09 -25.39 -7.89
C PHE A 413 34.69 -26.78 -8.04
N ASN A 414 35.19 -27.10 -9.23
CA ASN A 414 35.76 -28.42 -9.54
C ASN A 414 36.99 -28.74 -8.68
N LEU A 415 37.74 -27.72 -8.26
CA LEU A 415 38.98 -27.89 -7.51
C LEU A 415 38.77 -27.93 -5.98
N ILE A 416 37.66 -27.44 -5.49
CA ILE A 416 37.38 -27.39 -4.04
C ILE A 416 36.60 -28.63 -3.58
N VAL A 417 35.80 -29.21 -4.49
CA VAL A 417 34.89 -30.33 -4.18
C VAL A 417 35.55 -31.70 -4.45
N GLU A 418 36.65 -31.75 -5.25
CA GLU A 418 37.50 -32.93 -5.36
C GLU A 418 38.42 -33.09 -4.14
#